data_87fe9aa13dabe26521e46fd2f9e6a8d3
#
_entry.id   87fe9aa13dabe26521e46fd2f9e6a8d3
#
_cell.length_a   1.000
_cell.length_b   1.000
_cell.length_c   1.000
_cell.angle_alpha   90.00
_cell.angle_beta   90.00
_cell.angle_gamma   90.00
#
_symmetry.space_group_name_H-M   'P 1'
#
loop_
_entity.id
_entity.type
_entity.pdbx_description
1 polymer ?
#
loop_
_entity_poly.entity_id
_entity_poly.type
_entity_poly.pdbx_seq_one_letter_code
_entity_poly.pdbx_strand_id
1 'polypeptide(L)'
;MAKILIHVQHLLGSGHAHRMAAIAAAASARGHDVALASGGRPLRLGLGNAKLEQLPSLVAADAHFKDLRDDQDRPIDAAWRNRRVAATREVFARCQPDLLVVELYPFGRSMLAFELEALLAAARGIPVLCSVRDVLQRPADTAKAAARVAAAARFDAVLVHGDSTFLPLEASWPETATLGTKLVYTGYVGPAEGAASAAHDEIVVSVGGGAAGQALLAAALPLAQARAHAGEKWRIRIGNAANVPTCANPAVVCEPNRPDFRGLLRQARLSISQAGYNTCVDLLQARCPALLVPFDAGNEREQTIRARAFAEAGLARVCAADELARHIDRVPVPRAHNIACEGAAQTAKLFEQWLSPIPLPTGPI
;
A
#
# COMPACT_ATOMS: atom_id res chain seq x y z
N MET A 1 23.01 15.62 6.02
CA MET A 1 22.59 14.25 6.31
C MET A 1 21.72 14.30 7.54
N ALA A 2 20.46 13.92 7.43
CA ALA A 2 19.51 13.91 8.55
C ALA A 2 19.11 12.48 8.91
N LYS A 3 18.63 12.28 10.14
CA LYS A 3 18.15 10.99 10.64
C LYS A 3 16.62 10.94 10.50
N ILE A 4 16.10 9.92 9.83
CA ILE A 4 14.67 9.76 9.58
C ILE A 4 14.21 8.44 10.17
N LEU A 5 13.18 8.49 11.02
CA LEU A 5 12.51 7.29 11.51
C LEU A 5 11.16 7.15 10.83
N ILE A 6 10.92 5.99 10.23
CA ILE A 6 9.65 5.64 9.60
C ILE A 6 9.04 4.50 10.42
N HIS A 7 7.84 4.70 10.95
CA HIS A 7 7.09 3.65 11.66
C HIS A 7 6.00 3.08 10.76
N VAL A 8 5.98 1.76 10.62
CA VAL A 8 4.98 1.04 9.84
C VAL A 8 4.46 -0.21 10.56
N GLN A 9 3.16 -0.43 10.49
CA GLN A 9 2.50 -1.66 10.93
C GLN A 9 1.76 -2.32 9.77
N HIS A 10 2.10 -3.56 9.46
CA HIS A 10 1.28 -4.43 8.63
C HIS A 10 0.68 -5.55 9.49
N LEU A 11 -0.56 -5.94 9.23
CA LEU A 11 -1.31 -6.89 10.06
C LEU A 11 -1.66 -8.18 9.30
N LEU A 12 -2.19 -8.07 8.07
CA LEU A 12 -2.56 -9.19 7.21
C LEU A 12 -1.72 -9.22 5.93
N GLY A 13 -1.68 -8.11 5.20
CA GLY A 13 -0.93 -7.97 3.95
C GLY A 13 0.34 -7.17 4.13
N SER A 14 1.34 -7.41 3.29
CA SER A 14 2.66 -6.76 3.34
C SER A 14 2.75 -5.42 2.61
N GLY A 15 1.68 -4.99 1.91
CA GLY A 15 1.70 -3.81 1.03
C GLY A 15 2.10 -2.50 1.71
N HIS A 16 1.69 -2.30 2.98
CA HIS A 16 2.10 -1.15 3.78
C HIS A 16 3.62 -1.13 4.02
N ALA A 17 4.19 -2.27 4.42
CA ALA A 17 5.62 -2.37 4.67
C ALA A 17 6.45 -2.17 3.39
N HIS A 18 6.04 -2.75 2.26
CA HIS A 18 6.73 -2.56 0.98
C HIS A 18 6.68 -1.11 0.49
N ARG A 19 5.54 -0.41 0.64
CA ARG A 19 5.44 1.01 0.31
C ARG A 19 6.38 1.87 1.15
N MET A 20 6.39 1.66 2.47
CA MET A 20 7.28 2.43 3.35
C MET A 20 8.74 2.07 3.16
N ALA A 21 9.06 0.82 2.80
CA ALA A 21 10.41 0.40 2.44
C ALA A 21 10.91 1.10 1.17
N ALA A 22 10.05 1.26 0.15
CA ALA A 22 10.41 2.01 -1.07
C ALA A 22 10.74 3.48 -0.76
N ILE A 23 9.96 4.12 0.13
CA ILE A 23 10.22 5.49 0.59
C ILE A 23 11.54 5.55 1.39
N ALA A 24 11.76 4.59 2.30
CA ALA A 24 12.99 4.50 3.09
C ALA A 24 14.22 4.34 2.18
N ALA A 25 14.15 3.46 1.18
CA ALA A 25 15.20 3.27 0.19
C ALA A 25 15.48 4.55 -0.61
N ALA A 26 14.43 5.25 -1.05
CA ALA A 26 14.58 6.50 -1.80
C ALA A 26 15.22 7.61 -0.93
N ALA A 27 14.83 7.72 0.34
CA ALA A 27 15.40 8.70 1.26
C ALA A 27 16.87 8.37 1.61
N SER A 28 17.20 7.09 1.81
CA SER A 28 18.58 6.66 2.05
C SER A 28 19.49 6.88 0.83
N ALA A 29 18.96 6.73 -0.38
CA ALA A 29 19.68 7.02 -1.62
C ALA A 29 20.00 8.53 -1.79
N ARG A 30 19.26 9.41 -1.09
CA ARG A 30 19.55 10.86 -1.01
C ARG A 30 20.55 11.22 0.11
N GLY A 31 21.13 10.24 0.78
CA GLY A 31 22.16 10.43 1.80
C GLY A 31 21.63 10.64 3.22
N HIS A 32 20.34 10.38 3.48
CA HIS A 32 19.81 10.38 4.86
C HIS A 32 20.12 9.06 5.58
N ASP A 33 20.30 9.11 6.92
CA ASP A 33 20.33 7.91 7.78
C ASP A 33 18.87 7.53 8.12
N VAL A 34 18.37 6.47 7.49
CA VAL A 34 16.96 6.10 7.57
C VAL A 34 16.80 4.79 8.32
N ALA A 35 15.91 4.77 9.31
CA ALA A 35 15.46 3.57 10.00
C ALA A 35 13.97 3.32 9.73
N LEU A 36 13.63 2.09 9.33
CA LEU A 36 12.26 1.61 9.19
C LEU A 36 11.90 0.72 10.36
N ALA A 37 11.12 1.23 11.32
CA ALA A 37 10.56 0.45 12.42
C ALA A 37 9.32 -0.30 11.94
N SER A 38 9.43 -1.62 11.79
CA SER A 38 8.37 -2.49 11.27
C SER A 38 7.77 -3.35 12.39
N GLY A 39 6.45 -3.24 12.56
CA GLY A 39 5.74 -3.88 13.65
C GLY A 39 5.02 -5.17 13.31
N GLY A 40 4.96 -5.58 12.06
CA GLY A 40 4.37 -6.86 11.64
C GLY A 40 5.37 -8.01 11.67
N ARG A 41 5.00 -9.15 11.11
CA ARG A 41 5.93 -10.30 10.95
C ARG A 41 7.14 -9.86 10.11
N PRO A 42 8.34 -10.42 10.38
CA PRO A 42 9.53 -10.10 9.58
C PRO A 42 9.30 -10.37 8.09
N LEU A 43 9.72 -9.41 7.26
CA LEU A 43 9.61 -9.46 5.81
C LEU A 43 10.96 -9.15 5.16
N ARG A 44 11.18 -9.73 3.99
CA ARG A 44 12.27 -9.28 3.11
C ARG A 44 11.83 -8.02 2.38
N LEU A 45 12.42 -6.89 2.74
CA LEU A 45 12.09 -5.57 2.19
C LEU A 45 13.28 -5.02 1.41
N GLY A 46 13.01 -4.37 0.28
CA GLY A 46 14.02 -3.65 -0.49
C GLY A 46 14.28 -2.28 0.13
N LEU A 47 15.21 -2.20 1.07
CA LEU A 47 15.49 -1.01 1.88
C LEU A 47 16.63 -0.14 1.34
N GLY A 48 17.34 -0.58 0.28
CA GLY A 48 18.59 0.10 -0.11
C GLY A 48 19.57 0.14 1.06
N ASN A 49 20.02 1.33 1.45
CA ASN A 49 20.91 1.54 2.60
C ASN A 49 20.17 1.83 3.91
N ALA A 50 18.82 1.87 3.91
CA ALA A 50 18.05 2.08 5.13
C ALA A 50 18.08 0.85 6.04
N LYS A 51 18.03 1.08 7.37
CA LYS A 51 18.09 0.04 8.40
C LYS A 51 16.69 -0.47 8.73
N LEU A 52 16.53 -1.78 8.94
CA LEU A 52 15.31 -2.36 9.47
C LEU A 52 15.39 -2.48 10.99
N GLU A 53 14.44 -1.88 11.67
CA GLU A 53 14.23 -2.00 13.11
C GLU A 53 12.98 -2.87 13.33
N GLN A 54 13.18 -4.13 13.64
CA GLN A 54 12.07 -5.06 13.87
C GLN A 54 11.52 -4.87 15.28
N LEU A 55 10.27 -4.43 15.37
CA LEU A 55 9.54 -4.35 16.63
C LEU A 55 8.92 -5.71 17.00
N PRO A 56 8.56 -5.97 18.26
CA PRO A 56 7.78 -7.15 18.64
C PRO A 56 6.56 -7.31 17.72
N SER A 57 6.46 -8.42 17.01
CA SER A 57 5.50 -8.58 15.91
C SER A 57 4.06 -8.59 16.39
N LEU A 58 3.19 -7.88 15.68
CA LEU A 58 1.76 -7.88 15.86
C LEU A 58 1.08 -8.24 14.54
N VAL A 59 0.17 -9.19 14.60
CA VAL A 59 -0.62 -9.67 13.46
C VAL A 59 -2.10 -9.68 13.81
N ALA A 60 -2.97 -9.64 12.81
CA ALA A 60 -4.38 -9.89 12.98
C ALA A 60 -4.70 -11.33 12.52
N ALA A 61 -5.44 -12.06 13.33
CA ALA A 61 -5.95 -13.37 12.98
C ALA A 61 -7.25 -13.28 12.16
N ASP A 62 -7.92 -12.12 12.17
CA ASP A 62 -9.17 -11.87 11.45
C ASP A 62 -9.12 -10.61 10.58
N ALA A 63 -10.00 -10.54 9.58
CA ALA A 63 -10.10 -9.40 8.67
C ALA A 63 -10.67 -8.12 9.32
N HIS A 64 -11.25 -8.23 10.51
CA HIS A 64 -11.82 -7.11 11.28
C HIS A 64 -10.84 -6.50 12.26
N PHE A 65 -9.61 -7.06 12.37
CA PHE A 65 -8.54 -6.62 13.27
C PHE A 65 -8.95 -6.61 14.76
N LYS A 66 -9.84 -7.52 15.15
CA LYS A 66 -10.30 -7.67 16.53
C LYS A 66 -9.49 -8.68 17.32
N ASP A 67 -9.05 -9.75 16.66
CA ASP A 67 -8.16 -10.76 17.23
C ASP A 67 -6.72 -10.44 16.86
N LEU A 68 -6.02 -9.77 17.79
CA LEU A 68 -4.62 -9.38 17.62
C LEU A 68 -3.71 -10.36 18.37
N ARG A 69 -2.67 -10.84 17.69
CA ARG A 69 -1.76 -11.86 18.16
C ARG A 69 -0.30 -11.48 17.98
N ASP A 70 0.57 -12.07 18.81
CA ASP A 70 2.01 -11.96 18.68
C ASP A 70 2.57 -12.92 17.59
N ASP A 71 3.88 -12.98 17.47
CA ASP A 71 4.59 -13.86 16.52
C ASP A 71 4.44 -15.35 16.84
N GLN A 72 4.05 -15.69 18.08
CA GLN A 72 3.78 -17.06 18.53
C GLN A 72 2.28 -17.41 18.50
N ASP A 73 1.48 -16.58 17.80
CA ASP A 73 0.03 -16.74 17.68
C ASP A 73 -0.75 -16.66 19.00
N ARG A 74 -0.17 -16.00 20.03
CA ARG A 74 -0.82 -15.77 21.33
C ARG A 74 -1.55 -14.42 21.32
N PRO A 75 -2.74 -14.32 21.95
CA PRO A 75 -3.40 -13.04 22.15
C PRO A 75 -2.51 -12.06 22.89
N ILE A 76 -2.52 -10.79 22.46
CA ILE A 76 -1.71 -9.75 23.11
C ILE A 76 -2.35 -9.32 24.44
N ASP A 77 -1.53 -9.25 25.49
CA ASP A 77 -1.90 -8.80 26.83
C ASP A 77 -1.29 -7.43 27.18
N ALA A 78 -1.51 -6.96 28.39
CA ALA A 78 -0.96 -5.71 28.89
C ALA A 78 0.60 -5.76 28.96
N ALA A 79 1.18 -6.90 29.35
CA ALA A 79 2.62 -7.06 29.41
C ALA A 79 3.27 -6.99 28.02
N TRP A 80 2.63 -7.63 27.03
CA TRP A 80 3.05 -7.52 25.63
C TRP A 80 3.00 -6.07 25.14
N ARG A 81 1.89 -5.36 25.42
CA ARG A 81 1.74 -3.93 25.03
C ARG A 81 2.82 -3.07 25.64
N ASN A 82 3.14 -3.26 26.92
CA ASN A 82 4.20 -2.52 27.59
C ASN A 82 5.58 -2.79 26.94
N ARG A 83 5.90 -4.06 26.63
CA ARG A 83 7.13 -4.41 25.92
C ARG A 83 7.20 -3.76 24.54
N ARG A 84 6.08 -3.71 23.81
CA ARG A 84 6.00 -3.10 22.49
C ARG A 84 6.24 -1.59 22.56
N VAL A 85 5.62 -0.88 23.53
CA VAL A 85 5.86 0.56 23.76
C VAL A 85 7.32 0.81 24.13
N ALA A 86 7.89 0.00 25.03
CA ALA A 86 9.29 0.12 25.42
C ALA A 86 10.23 -0.04 24.22
N ALA A 87 10.03 -1.08 23.40
CA ALA A 87 10.83 -1.32 22.18
C ALA A 87 10.71 -0.16 21.18
N THR A 88 9.52 0.39 20.96
CA THR A 88 9.31 1.52 20.04
C THR A 88 10.03 2.78 20.54
N ARG A 89 9.97 3.05 21.86
CA ARG A 89 10.68 4.19 22.48
C ARG A 89 12.20 3.99 22.46
N GLU A 90 12.68 2.77 22.63
CA GLU A 90 14.10 2.44 22.53
C GLU A 90 14.64 2.67 21.11
N VAL A 91 13.90 2.22 20.08
CA VAL A 91 14.24 2.50 18.68
C VAL A 91 14.30 4.01 18.44
N PHE A 92 13.30 4.77 18.89
CA PHE A 92 13.30 6.23 18.78
C PHE A 92 14.51 6.88 19.46
N ALA A 93 14.79 6.49 20.72
CA ALA A 93 15.91 7.03 21.48
C ALA A 93 17.27 6.69 20.85
N ARG A 94 17.43 5.50 20.29
CA ARG A 94 18.67 5.08 19.61
C ARG A 94 18.85 5.79 18.27
N CYS A 95 17.77 5.95 17.49
CA CYS A 95 17.83 6.63 16.20
C CYS A 95 17.99 8.14 16.33
N GLN A 96 17.46 8.76 17.38
CA GLN A 96 17.45 10.22 17.57
C GLN A 96 17.05 10.96 16.29
N PRO A 97 15.85 10.71 15.76
CA PRO A 97 15.48 11.20 14.45
C PRO A 97 15.28 12.72 14.44
N ASP A 98 15.62 13.34 13.29
CA ASP A 98 15.31 14.72 12.96
C ASP A 98 13.89 14.84 12.34
N LEU A 99 13.31 13.71 11.87
CA LEU A 99 12.00 13.61 11.26
C LEU A 99 11.38 12.25 11.59
N LEU A 100 10.10 12.27 12.01
CA LEU A 100 9.31 11.06 12.21
C LEU A 100 8.21 10.95 11.13
N VAL A 101 8.09 9.76 10.53
CA VAL A 101 6.97 9.42 9.63
C VAL A 101 6.17 8.27 10.23
N VAL A 102 4.86 8.45 10.40
CA VAL A 102 3.95 7.43 10.95
C VAL A 102 2.96 6.99 9.88
N GLU A 103 2.92 5.71 9.59
CA GLU A 103 2.04 5.16 8.55
C GLU A 103 0.62 4.96 9.08
N LEU A 104 -0.36 5.51 8.35
CA LEU A 104 -1.81 5.36 8.46
C LEU A 104 -2.46 5.93 9.74
N TYR A 105 -1.74 6.22 10.80
CA TYR A 105 -2.32 6.81 12.01
C TYR A 105 -2.47 8.34 11.86
N PRO A 106 -3.61 8.93 12.22
CA PRO A 106 -4.75 8.40 12.98
C PRO A 106 -5.92 7.88 12.13
N PHE A 107 -5.84 7.89 10.81
CA PHE A 107 -6.91 7.43 9.91
C PHE A 107 -7.22 5.94 10.10
N GLY A 108 -6.20 5.14 10.41
CA GLY A 108 -6.29 3.76 10.80
C GLY A 108 -5.43 3.44 12.02
N ARG A 109 -5.20 2.16 12.30
CA ARG A 109 -4.31 1.70 13.39
C ARG A 109 -4.73 2.17 14.80
N SER A 110 -6.01 2.49 15.03
CA SER A 110 -6.49 2.92 16.34
C SER A 110 -6.21 1.90 17.46
N MET A 111 -6.11 0.60 17.14
CA MET A 111 -5.72 -0.44 18.09
C MET A 111 -4.27 -0.30 18.58
N LEU A 112 -3.44 0.48 17.89
CA LEU A 112 -2.05 0.79 18.27
C LEU A 112 -1.90 2.16 18.92
N ALA A 113 -3.00 2.84 19.27
CA ALA A 113 -2.92 4.16 19.91
C ALA A 113 -2.03 4.16 21.17
N PHE A 114 -2.00 3.06 21.93
CA PHE A 114 -1.15 2.89 23.12
C PHE A 114 0.35 3.05 22.81
N GLU A 115 0.80 2.61 21.63
CA GLU A 115 2.18 2.71 21.15
C GLU A 115 2.42 4.03 20.44
N LEU A 116 1.53 4.38 19.51
CA LEU A 116 1.71 5.53 18.62
C LEU A 116 1.61 6.86 19.36
N GLU A 117 0.74 6.98 20.37
CA GLU A 117 0.69 8.18 21.21
C GLU A 117 1.98 8.34 22.05
N ALA A 118 2.55 7.22 22.52
CA ALA A 118 3.83 7.26 23.24
C ALA A 118 5.00 7.67 22.31
N LEU A 119 4.98 7.21 21.05
CA LEU A 119 5.96 7.60 20.03
C LEU A 119 5.81 9.09 19.65
N LEU A 120 4.58 9.57 19.43
CA LEU A 120 4.30 10.97 19.13
C LEU A 120 4.70 11.90 20.29
N ALA A 121 4.49 11.46 21.54
CA ALA A 121 4.93 12.19 22.71
C ALA A 121 6.46 12.29 22.80
N ALA A 122 7.19 11.25 22.39
CA ALA A 122 8.65 11.25 22.34
C ALA A 122 9.19 12.16 21.21
N ALA A 123 8.44 12.32 20.13
CA ALA A 123 8.81 13.12 18.96
C ALA A 123 8.52 14.63 19.09
N ARG A 124 8.20 15.13 20.30
CA ARG A 124 7.98 16.56 20.50
C ARG A 124 9.22 17.35 20.15
N GLY A 125 9.06 18.38 19.31
CA GLY A 125 10.14 19.26 18.90
C GLY A 125 10.82 18.88 17.59
N ILE A 126 10.39 17.80 16.94
CA ILE A 126 10.78 17.46 15.58
C ILE A 126 9.54 17.37 14.69
N PRO A 127 9.66 17.57 13.37
CA PRO A 127 8.55 17.36 12.44
C PRO A 127 8.02 15.94 12.46
N VAL A 128 6.67 15.79 12.41
CA VAL A 128 6.00 14.51 12.38
C VAL A 128 5.03 14.46 11.20
N LEU A 129 5.23 13.52 10.29
CA LEU A 129 4.41 13.36 9.09
C LEU A 129 3.54 12.10 9.19
N CYS A 130 2.29 12.21 8.77
CA CYS A 130 1.42 11.06 8.56
C CYS A 130 1.54 10.59 7.11
N SER A 131 1.68 9.30 6.87
CA SER A 131 1.77 8.69 5.53
C SER A 131 0.54 7.85 5.25
N VAL A 132 -0.19 8.14 4.17
CA VAL A 132 -1.39 7.41 3.78
C VAL A 132 -1.41 7.06 2.30
N ARG A 133 -2.19 6.04 1.92
CA ARG A 133 -2.46 5.72 0.51
C ARG A 133 -3.58 6.60 -0.05
N ASP A 134 -3.84 6.49 -1.35
CA ASP A 134 -4.83 7.23 -2.14
C ASP A 134 -6.28 7.12 -1.65
N VAL A 135 -6.69 5.93 -1.20
CA VAL A 135 -8.05 5.61 -0.73
C VAL A 135 -7.97 5.05 0.67
N LEU A 136 -8.79 5.55 1.57
CA LEU A 136 -8.87 5.13 2.95
C LEU A 136 -10.26 4.62 3.30
N GLN A 137 -10.32 3.66 4.22
CA GLN A 137 -11.58 3.17 4.75
C GLN A 137 -12.10 4.12 5.83
N ARG A 138 -13.03 4.99 5.43
CA ARG A 138 -13.70 5.93 6.33
C ARG A 138 -14.62 5.19 7.30
N PRO A 139 -14.63 5.53 8.61
CA PRO A 139 -15.66 5.04 9.52
C PRO A 139 -17.06 5.41 9.05
N ALA A 140 -18.03 4.51 9.26
CA ALA A 140 -19.45 4.81 8.99
C ALA A 140 -19.97 5.92 9.89
N ASP A 141 -19.51 5.98 11.15
CA ASP A 141 -19.81 7.05 12.10
C ASP A 141 -19.10 8.34 11.69
N THR A 142 -19.88 9.36 11.37
CA THR A 142 -19.41 10.67 10.91
C THR A 142 -18.62 11.43 11.98
N ALA A 143 -19.05 11.35 13.25
CA ALA A 143 -18.35 12.00 14.35
C ALA A 143 -16.95 11.38 14.54
N LYS A 144 -16.86 10.05 14.46
CA LYS A 144 -15.59 9.32 14.52
C LYS A 144 -14.71 9.63 13.33
N ALA A 145 -15.30 9.79 12.13
CA ALA A 145 -14.54 10.17 10.93
C ALA A 145 -13.95 11.58 11.09
N ALA A 146 -14.76 12.57 11.52
CA ALA A 146 -14.31 13.92 11.78
C ALA A 146 -13.24 13.98 12.89
N ALA A 147 -13.41 13.24 13.98
CA ALA A 147 -12.44 13.20 15.08
C ALA A 147 -11.05 12.67 14.62
N ARG A 148 -11.00 11.69 13.72
CA ARG A 148 -9.73 11.21 13.17
C ARG A 148 -9.05 12.25 12.28
N VAL A 149 -9.82 12.99 11.48
CA VAL A 149 -9.28 14.11 10.67
C VAL A 149 -8.76 15.21 11.58
N ALA A 150 -9.51 15.58 12.63
CA ALA A 150 -9.06 16.57 13.63
C ALA A 150 -7.76 16.09 14.33
N ALA A 151 -7.64 14.80 14.65
CA ALA A 151 -6.41 14.24 15.20
C ALA A 151 -5.24 14.28 14.20
N ALA A 152 -5.51 14.17 12.89
CA ALA A 152 -4.49 14.30 11.85
C ALA A 152 -3.97 15.74 11.69
N ALA A 153 -4.75 16.75 12.08
CA ALA A 153 -4.32 18.15 12.04
C ALA A 153 -3.12 18.46 12.95
N ARG A 154 -2.78 17.59 13.90
CA ARG A 154 -1.60 17.75 14.76
C ARG A 154 -0.28 17.32 14.08
N PHE A 155 -0.34 16.63 12.95
CA PHE A 155 0.82 16.34 12.13
C PHE A 155 1.22 17.55 11.32
N ASP A 156 2.50 17.69 10.99
CA ASP A 156 2.99 18.80 10.15
C ASP A 156 2.47 18.65 8.71
N ALA A 157 2.36 17.42 8.21
CA ALA A 157 1.68 17.13 6.95
C ALA A 157 1.10 15.71 6.93
N VAL A 158 0.14 15.49 6.05
CA VAL A 158 -0.40 14.19 5.64
C VAL A 158 0.05 13.92 4.21
N LEU A 159 1.01 13.02 4.06
CA LEU A 159 1.54 12.60 2.76
C LEU A 159 0.59 11.59 2.15
N VAL A 160 -0.08 11.98 1.08
CA VAL A 160 -1.00 11.11 0.33
C VAL A 160 -0.24 10.49 -0.84
N HIS A 161 -0.03 9.18 -0.81
CA HIS A 161 0.62 8.45 -1.88
C HIS A 161 -0.37 8.14 -3.01
N GLY A 162 -0.67 9.16 -3.78
CA GLY A 162 -1.63 9.19 -4.87
C GLY A 162 -1.47 10.48 -5.68
N ASP A 163 -2.38 10.71 -6.62
CA ASP A 163 -2.43 11.89 -7.46
C ASP A 163 -3.80 12.54 -7.31
N SER A 164 -3.84 13.80 -6.85
CA SER A 164 -5.08 14.52 -6.57
C SER A 164 -5.91 14.78 -7.83
N THR A 165 -5.28 14.84 -9.00
CA THR A 165 -5.98 15.06 -10.27
C THR A 165 -6.65 13.79 -10.80
N PHE A 166 -6.20 12.63 -10.32
CA PHE A 166 -6.75 11.33 -10.69
C PHE A 166 -7.73 10.79 -9.64
N LEU A 167 -7.29 10.73 -8.38
CA LEU A 167 -8.12 10.21 -7.28
C LEU A 167 -7.79 10.96 -5.98
N PRO A 168 -8.50 12.07 -5.69
CA PRO A 168 -8.30 12.82 -4.46
C PRO A 168 -8.76 12.02 -3.23
N LEU A 169 -8.10 12.23 -2.10
CA LEU A 169 -8.39 11.52 -0.84
C LEU A 169 -9.83 11.72 -0.37
N GLU A 170 -10.39 12.89 -0.67
CA GLU A 170 -11.76 13.31 -0.37
C GLU A 170 -12.81 12.38 -1.04
N ALA A 171 -12.47 11.71 -2.14
CA ALA A 171 -13.35 10.72 -2.77
C ALA A 171 -13.68 9.54 -1.84
N SER A 172 -12.77 9.20 -0.93
CA SER A 172 -12.98 8.16 0.08
C SER A 172 -13.28 8.70 1.47
N TRP A 173 -12.84 9.92 1.78
CA TRP A 173 -12.98 10.53 3.09
C TRP A 173 -13.18 12.06 2.98
N PRO A 174 -14.41 12.53 2.71
CA PRO A 174 -14.70 13.95 2.39
C PRO A 174 -14.22 14.94 3.45
N GLU A 175 -14.26 14.57 4.73
CA GLU A 175 -13.83 15.43 5.83
C GLU A 175 -12.33 15.79 5.77
N THR A 176 -11.52 15.05 5.01
CA THR A 176 -10.09 15.37 4.83
C THR A 176 -9.85 16.69 4.11
N ALA A 177 -10.83 17.21 3.38
CA ALA A 177 -10.75 18.55 2.80
C ALA A 177 -10.43 19.65 3.83
N THR A 178 -10.80 19.46 5.09
CA THR A 178 -10.51 20.43 6.17
C THR A 178 -9.03 20.51 6.54
N LEU A 179 -8.21 19.56 6.11
CA LEU A 179 -6.75 19.58 6.31
C LEU A 179 -6.06 20.59 5.38
N GLY A 180 -6.69 20.97 4.28
CA GLY A 180 -6.20 22.01 3.37
C GLY A 180 -4.75 21.74 2.90
N THR A 181 -3.87 22.71 3.12
CA THR A 181 -2.45 22.65 2.70
C THR A 181 -1.62 21.59 3.42
N LYS A 182 -2.15 20.98 4.48
CA LYS A 182 -1.49 19.83 5.13
C LYS A 182 -1.58 18.54 4.31
N LEU A 183 -2.53 18.44 3.36
CA LEU A 183 -2.57 17.33 2.42
C LEU A 183 -1.50 17.54 1.32
N VAL A 184 -0.51 16.69 1.30
CA VAL A 184 0.60 16.76 0.34
C VAL A 184 0.61 15.50 -0.50
N TYR A 185 0.24 15.62 -1.77
CA TYR A 185 0.26 14.49 -2.70
C TYR A 185 1.66 14.25 -3.24
N THR A 186 2.10 13.00 -3.15
CA THR A 186 3.47 12.60 -3.50
C THR A 186 3.57 11.85 -4.82
N GLY A 187 2.45 11.50 -5.43
CA GLY A 187 2.36 10.49 -6.46
C GLY A 187 2.28 9.07 -5.89
N TYR A 188 1.92 8.12 -6.74
CA TYR A 188 1.82 6.71 -6.37
C TYR A 188 3.19 6.11 -6.06
N VAL A 189 3.27 5.35 -4.95
CA VAL A 189 4.49 4.67 -4.51
C VAL A 189 4.39 3.20 -4.89
N GLY A 190 5.20 2.79 -5.83
CA GLY A 190 5.40 1.39 -6.22
C GLY A 190 6.85 0.93 -5.97
N PRO A 191 7.14 -0.36 -6.13
CA PRO A 191 8.51 -0.86 -6.10
C PRO A 191 9.32 -0.21 -7.24
N ALA A 192 10.63 -0.12 -7.06
CA ALA A 192 11.54 0.33 -8.12
C ALA A 192 11.36 -0.48 -9.40
N GLU A 193 11.71 0.09 -10.55
CA GLU A 193 11.62 -0.61 -11.82
C GLU A 193 12.44 -1.90 -11.80
N GLY A 194 11.77 -3.03 -12.06
CA GLY A 194 12.44 -4.30 -12.30
C GLY A 194 12.93 -4.42 -13.74
N ALA A 195 13.83 -5.35 -14.00
CA ALA A 195 14.30 -5.65 -15.35
C ALA A 195 13.12 -6.04 -16.26
N ALA A 196 13.18 -5.64 -17.53
CA ALA A 196 12.23 -6.08 -18.53
C ALA A 196 12.35 -7.61 -18.69
N SER A 197 11.23 -8.31 -18.62
CA SER A 197 11.15 -9.74 -18.93
C SER A 197 10.88 -9.93 -20.43
N ALA A 198 11.11 -11.12 -21.01
CA ALA A 198 10.82 -11.39 -22.42
C ALA A 198 9.30 -11.34 -22.72
N ALA A 199 8.88 -10.89 -23.90
CA ALA A 199 7.47 -10.74 -24.26
C ALA A 199 6.70 -12.07 -24.12
N HIS A 200 5.59 -12.04 -23.38
CA HIS A 200 4.72 -13.19 -23.17
C HIS A 200 3.29 -12.79 -23.52
N ASP A 201 2.74 -13.30 -24.60
CA ASP A 201 1.33 -13.09 -24.97
C ASP A 201 0.40 -13.87 -24.04
N GLU A 202 0.49 -13.59 -22.73
CA GLU A 202 -0.23 -14.27 -21.67
C GLU A 202 -1.33 -13.38 -21.07
N ILE A 203 -2.39 -14.01 -20.61
CA ILE A 203 -3.35 -13.39 -19.69
C ILE A 203 -2.81 -13.62 -18.27
N VAL A 204 -2.55 -12.54 -17.54
CA VAL A 204 -2.02 -12.59 -16.18
C VAL A 204 -3.13 -12.33 -15.18
N VAL A 205 -3.42 -13.30 -14.33
CA VAL A 205 -4.37 -13.16 -13.23
C VAL A 205 -3.59 -12.95 -11.93
N SER A 206 -3.89 -11.87 -11.19
CA SER A 206 -3.29 -11.62 -9.88
C SER A 206 -4.32 -11.75 -8.77
N VAL A 207 -4.13 -12.77 -7.94
CA VAL A 207 -5.05 -13.12 -6.85
C VAL A 207 -4.41 -12.80 -5.51
N GLY A 208 -5.05 -11.93 -4.72
CA GLY A 208 -4.62 -11.61 -3.36
C GLY A 208 -4.67 -12.82 -2.41
N GLY A 209 -3.95 -12.75 -1.29
CA GLY A 209 -3.82 -13.84 -0.32
C GLY A 209 -5.02 -14.09 0.60
N GLY A 210 -6.06 -13.25 0.56
CA GLY A 210 -7.23 -13.33 1.46
C GLY A 210 -8.49 -13.92 0.80
N ALA A 211 -9.61 -13.87 1.51
CA ALA A 211 -10.93 -14.34 1.02
C ALA A 211 -11.33 -13.68 -0.32
N ALA A 212 -11.01 -12.42 -0.48
CA ALA A 212 -11.18 -11.68 -1.72
C ALA A 212 -10.51 -12.36 -2.92
N GLY A 213 -9.31 -12.90 -2.73
CA GLY A 213 -8.57 -13.64 -3.75
C GLY A 213 -9.23 -14.94 -4.15
N GLN A 214 -9.86 -15.64 -3.21
CA GLN A 214 -10.52 -16.92 -3.47
C GLN A 214 -11.68 -16.77 -4.46
N ALA A 215 -12.50 -15.73 -4.35
CA ALA A 215 -13.61 -15.49 -5.27
C ALA A 215 -13.10 -15.25 -6.71
N LEU A 216 -12.05 -14.44 -6.86
CA LEU A 216 -11.44 -14.21 -8.18
C LEU A 216 -10.82 -15.50 -8.75
N LEU A 217 -10.12 -16.28 -7.93
CA LEU A 217 -9.53 -17.56 -8.35
C LEU A 217 -10.59 -18.54 -8.81
N ALA A 218 -11.69 -18.67 -8.05
CA ALA A 218 -12.80 -19.57 -8.36
C ALA A 218 -13.47 -19.22 -9.70
N ALA A 219 -13.52 -17.94 -10.07
CA ALA A 219 -14.05 -17.50 -11.35
C ALA A 219 -13.04 -17.61 -12.51
N ALA A 220 -11.78 -17.23 -12.26
CA ALA A 220 -10.76 -17.16 -13.31
C ALA A 220 -10.20 -18.52 -13.71
N LEU A 221 -10.02 -19.46 -12.79
CA LEU A 221 -9.39 -20.76 -13.09
C LEU A 221 -10.21 -21.62 -14.07
N PRO A 222 -11.52 -21.83 -13.90
CA PRO A 222 -12.31 -22.55 -14.88
C PRO A 222 -12.33 -21.88 -16.27
N LEU A 223 -12.39 -20.54 -16.28
CA LEU A 223 -12.33 -19.76 -17.53
C LEU A 223 -10.99 -19.95 -18.24
N ALA A 224 -9.88 -19.88 -17.49
CA ALA A 224 -8.54 -20.11 -18.01
C ALA A 224 -8.39 -21.52 -18.62
N GLN A 225 -8.88 -22.53 -17.92
CA GLN A 225 -8.85 -23.92 -18.40
C GLN A 225 -9.64 -24.08 -19.71
N ALA A 226 -10.85 -23.52 -19.78
CA ALA A 226 -11.68 -23.59 -20.98
C ALA A 226 -11.03 -22.86 -22.18
N ARG A 227 -10.46 -21.66 -21.96
CA ARG A 227 -9.85 -20.86 -23.04
C ARG A 227 -8.47 -21.36 -23.44
N ALA A 228 -7.76 -22.05 -22.58
CA ALA A 228 -6.47 -22.70 -22.89
C ALA A 228 -6.62 -23.80 -23.96
N HIS A 229 -7.76 -24.45 -24.06
CA HIS A 229 -8.05 -25.38 -25.16
C HIS A 229 -8.14 -24.70 -26.53
N ALA A 230 -8.42 -23.40 -26.55
CA ALA A 230 -8.39 -22.57 -27.76
C ALA A 230 -7.01 -21.91 -28.03
N GLY A 231 -5.98 -22.33 -27.30
CA GLY A 231 -4.58 -21.87 -27.49
C GLY A 231 -4.18 -20.64 -26.69
N GLU A 232 -5.02 -20.11 -25.80
CA GLU A 232 -4.65 -19.01 -24.94
C GLU A 232 -3.71 -19.45 -23.81
N LYS A 233 -2.74 -18.59 -23.47
CA LYS A 233 -1.81 -18.80 -22.35
C LYS A 233 -2.22 -17.99 -21.14
N TRP A 234 -2.27 -18.62 -19.99
CA TRP A 234 -2.68 -18.02 -18.74
C TRP A 234 -1.65 -18.21 -17.63
N ARG A 235 -1.41 -17.16 -16.88
CA ARG A 235 -0.55 -17.18 -15.70
C ARG A 235 -1.31 -16.63 -14.50
N ILE A 236 -1.57 -17.49 -13.52
CA ILE A 236 -2.34 -17.17 -12.31
C ILE A 236 -1.37 -17.03 -11.13
N ARG A 237 -1.20 -15.81 -10.64
CA ARG A 237 -0.33 -15.44 -9.52
C ARG A 237 -1.14 -15.44 -8.22
N ILE A 238 -0.74 -16.23 -7.24
CA ILE A 238 -1.49 -16.48 -6.02
C ILE A 238 -0.72 -15.98 -4.81
N GLY A 239 -1.36 -15.08 -4.02
CA GLY A 239 -0.72 -14.43 -2.87
C GLY A 239 -0.37 -15.38 -1.71
N ASN A 240 -1.08 -16.51 -1.58
CA ASN A 240 -0.77 -17.55 -0.59
C ASN A 240 -0.21 -18.78 -1.28
N ALA A 241 1.10 -19.01 -1.13
CA ALA A 241 1.81 -20.12 -1.74
C ALA A 241 1.27 -21.52 -1.36
N ALA A 242 0.63 -21.64 -0.19
CA ALA A 242 0.02 -22.91 0.26
C ALA A 242 -1.23 -23.29 -0.55
N ASN A 243 -1.84 -22.35 -1.27
CA ASN A 243 -3.11 -22.52 -1.99
C ASN A 243 -2.93 -22.54 -3.51
N VAL A 244 -1.74 -22.81 -4.01
CA VAL A 244 -1.47 -22.88 -5.46
C VAL A 244 -2.03 -24.18 -6.03
N PRO A 245 -3.05 -24.14 -6.91
CA PRO A 245 -3.62 -25.34 -7.50
C PRO A 245 -2.69 -25.91 -8.58
N THR A 246 -2.76 -27.22 -8.76
CA THR A 246 -2.14 -27.89 -9.89
C THR A 246 -3.05 -27.83 -11.11
N CYS A 247 -2.52 -27.43 -12.26
CA CYS A 247 -3.26 -27.38 -13.52
C CYS A 247 -2.77 -28.48 -14.47
N ALA A 248 -3.70 -29.27 -15.05
CA ALA A 248 -3.35 -30.31 -15.99
C ALA A 248 -2.95 -29.77 -17.38
N ASN A 249 -3.53 -28.64 -17.79
CA ASN A 249 -3.21 -28.00 -19.07
C ASN A 249 -1.96 -27.13 -18.92
N PRO A 250 -0.86 -27.39 -19.66
CA PRO A 250 0.39 -26.63 -19.56
C PRO A 250 0.28 -25.16 -20.00
N ALA A 251 -0.79 -24.79 -20.70
CA ALA A 251 -1.08 -23.40 -21.06
C ALA A 251 -1.67 -22.58 -19.87
N VAL A 252 -1.97 -23.24 -18.74
CA VAL A 252 -2.42 -22.58 -17.49
C VAL A 252 -1.38 -22.80 -16.40
N VAL A 253 -0.58 -21.81 -16.13
CA VAL A 253 0.45 -21.83 -15.08
C VAL A 253 -0.06 -21.15 -13.81
N CYS A 254 -0.16 -21.92 -12.72
CA CYS A 254 -0.46 -21.40 -11.38
C CYS A 254 0.82 -21.33 -10.56
N GLU A 255 1.15 -20.17 -10.01
CA GLU A 255 2.40 -19.95 -9.26
C GLU A 255 2.23 -18.94 -8.10
N PRO A 256 3.11 -18.97 -7.09
CA PRO A 256 3.12 -17.94 -6.05
C PRO A 256 3.45 -16.56 -6.60
N ASN A 257 3.05 -15.53 -5.87
CA ASN A 257 3.48 -14.16 -6.17
C ASN A 257 5.01 -14.03 -6.10
N ARG A 258 5.58 -13.29 -7.06
CA ARG A 258 7.01 -13.03 -7.18
C ARG A 258 7.27 -11.53 -7.38
N PRO A 259 8.49 -11.03 -7.06
CA PRO A 259 8.83 -9.61 -7.18
C PRO A 259 8.80 -9.04 -8.62
N ASP A 260 8.83 -9.90 -9.64
CA ASP A 260 8.87 -9.53 -11.06
C ASP A 260 7.49 -9.18 -11.68
N PHE A 261 6.46 -9.01 -10.86
CA PHE A 261 5.07 -8.85 -11.32
C PHE A 261 4.89 -7.71 -12.32
N ARG A 262 5.51 -6.54 -12.10
CA ARG A 262 5.43 -5.41 -13.04
C ARG A 262 6.08 -5.71 -14.37
N GLY A 263 7.24 -6.37 -14.37
CA GLY A 263 7.89 -6.84 -15.59
C GLY A 263 7.00 -7.76 -16.41
N LEU A 264 6.30 -8.66 -15.72
CA LEU A 264 5.31 -9.56 -16.33
C LEU A 264 4.13 -8.79 -16.93
N LEU A 265 3.59 -7.79 -16.21
CA LEU A 265 2.47 -6.96 -16.72
C LEU A 265 2.81 -6.17 -17.97
N ARG A 266 4.04 -5.66 -18.11
CA ARG A 266 4.48 -4.91 -19.30
C ARG A 266 4.39 -5.72 -20.59
N GLN A 267 4.30 -7.02 -20.50
CA GLN A 267 4.35 -7.95 -21.60
C GLN A 267 3.10 -8.82 -21.69
N ALA A 268 2.23 -8.70 -20.71
CA ALA A 268 0.96 -9.38 -20.68
C ALA A 268 0.01 -8.79 -21.74
N ARG A 269 -0.71 -9.67 -22.42
CA ARG A 269 -1.82 -9.27 -23.28
C ARG A 269 -2.95 -8.62 -22.49
N LEU A 270 -3.18 -9.11 -21.27
CA LEU A 270 -4.26 -8.66 -20.40
C LEU A 270 -3.91 -8.99 -18.95
N SER A 271 -4.20 -8.08 -18.02
CA SER A 271 -4.22 -8.33 -16.58
C SER A 271 -5.66 -8.48 -16.07
N ILE A 272 -5.93 -9.51 -15.29
CA ILE A 272 -7.16 -9.68 -14.51
C ILE A 272 -6.79 -9.66 -13.04
N SER A 273 -7.28 -8.67 -12.29
CA SER A 273 -6.84 -8.49 -10.92
C SER A 273 -7.86 -7.76 -10.06
N GLN A 274 -7.65 -7.85 -8.75
CA GLN A 274 -8.33 -6.99 -7.80
C GLN A 274 -7.75 -5.57 -7.86
N ALA A 275 -8.56 -4.55 -7.47
CA ALA A 275 -8.15 -3.16 -7.47
C ALA A 275 -7.40 -2.75 -6.18
N GLY A 276 -6.49 -3.60 -5.70
CA GLY A 276 -5.60 -3.28 -4.59
C GLY A 276 -4.60 -2.17 -4.97
N TYR A 277 -4.16 -1.36 -3.99
CA TYR A 277 -3.25 -0.23 -4.21
C TYR A 277 -2.02 -0.63 -5.04
N ASN A 278 -1.24 -1.62 -4.59
CA ASN A 278 0.01 -2.00 -5.26
C ASN A 278 -0.23 -2.51 -6.69
N THR A 279 -1.27 -3.34 -6.89
CA THR A 279 -1.63 -3.85 -8.22
C THR A 279 -2.00 -2.71 -9.16
N CYS A 280 -2.78 -1.73 -8.68
CA CYS A 280 -3.14 -0.57 -9.49
C CYS A 280 -1.92 0.31 -9.83
N VAL A 281 -0.97 0.48 -8.91
CA VAL A 281 0.30 1.16 -9.21
C VAL A 281 1.11 0.41 -10.27
N ASP A 282 1.17 -0.92 -10.17
CA ASP A 282 1.85 -1.75 -11.17
C ASP A 282 1.19 -1.63 -12.56
N LEU A 283 -0.14 -1.58 -12.61
CA LEU A 283 -0.90 -1.38 -13.86
C LEU A 283 -0.66 0.01 -14.48
N LEU A 284 -0.67 1.07 -13.67
CA LEU A 284 -0.36 2.44 -14.13
C LEU A 284 1.03 2.49 -14.79
N GLN A 285 2.02 1.91 -14.14
CA GLN A 285 3.40 1.93 -14.64
C GLN A 285 3.66 0.96 -15.79
N ALA A 286 2.96 -0.19 -15.83
CA ALA A 286 3.08 -1.17 -16.90
C ALA A 286 2.29 -0.78 -18.15
N ARG A 287 1.24 0.04 -18.00
CA ARG A 287 0.28 0.37 -19.07
C ARG A 287 -0.35 -0.86 -19.73
N CYS A 288 -0.58 -1.91 -18.93
CA CYS A 288 -1.17 -3.16 -19.36
C CYS A 288 -2.69 -3.01 -19.49
N PRO A 289 -3.34 -3.52 -20.56
CA PRO A 289 -4.79 -3.67 -20.58
C PRO A 289 -5.27 -4.42 -19.33
N ALA A 290 -6.28 -3.89 -18.65
CA ALA A 290 -6.67 -4.44 -17.36
C ALA A 290 -8.18 -4.63 -17.22
N LEU A 291 -8.57 -5.79 -16.67
CA LEU A 291 -9.91 -6.09 -16.19
C LEU A 291 -9.85 -6.15 -14.66
N LEU A 292 -10.40 -5.13 -14.02
CA LEU A 292 -10.41 -5.03 -12.57
C LEU A 292 -11.68 -5.68 -12.00
N VAL A 293 -11.48 -6.55 -11.02
CA VAL A 293 -12.52 -7.24 -10.27
C VAL A 293 -12.42 -6.81 -8.82
N PRO A 294 -13.00 -5.64 -8.43
CA PRO A 294 -12.88 -5.13 -7.09
C PRO A 294 -13.57 -6.06 -6.08
N PHE A 295 -12.97 -6.21 -4.91
CA PHE A 295 -13.61 -6.85 -3.80
C PHE A 295 -14.48 -5.83 -3.05
N ASP A 296 -15.75 -6.15 -2.84
CA ASP A 296 -16.77 -5.26 -2.27
C ASP A 296 -17.56 -5.89 -1.11
N ALA A 297 -17.10 -7.03 -0.57
CA ALA A 297 -17.79 -7.69 0.53
C ALA A 297 -17.69 -6.90 1.84
N GLY A 298 -18.80 -6.83 2.55
CA GLY A 298 -18.91 -6.10 3.82
C GLY A 298 -18.87 -4.59 3.63
N ASN A 299 -17.98 -3.92 4.37
CA ASN A 299 -17.79 -2.46 4.32
C ASN A 299 -16.56 -2.04 3.49
N GLU A 300 -15.93 -2.96 2.77
CA GLU A 300 -14.75 -2.68 1.94
C GLU A 300 -15.17 -1.88 0.68
N ARG A 301 -14.74 -0.64 0.60
CA ARG A 301 -15.04 0.25 -0.55
C ARG A 301 -13.79 0.74 -1.28
N GLU A 302 -12.62 0.52 -0.72
CA GLU A 302 -11.38 1.07 -1.28
C GLU A 302 -11.13 0.58 -2.72
N GLN A 303 -11.33 -0.72 -2.94
CA GLN A 303 -11.13 -1.31 -4.26
C GLN A 303 -12.17 -0.84 -5.27
N THR A 304 -13.43 -0.70 -4.86
CA THR A 304 -14.51 -0.21 -5.71
C THR A 304 -14.28 1.24 -6.14
N ILE A 305 -13.89 2.12 -5.20
CA ILE A 305 -13.56 3.53 -5.49
C ILE A 305 -12.41 3.61 -6.49
N ARG A 306 -11.34 2.86 -6.26
CA ARG A 306 -10.15 2.87 -7.12
C ARG A 306 -10.45 2.29 -8.50
N ALA A 307 -11.15 1.16 -8.57
CA ALA A 307 -11.55 0.55 -9.84
C ALA A 307 -12.42 1.48 -10.69
N ARG A 308 -13.36 2.19 -10.05
CA ARG A 308 -14.20 3.19 -10.71
C ARG A 308 -13.36 4.33 -11.30
N ALA A 309 -12.40 4.88 -10.55
CA ALA A 309 -11.51 5.92 -11.06
C ALA A 309 -10.70 5.44 -12.29
N PHE A 310 -10.21 4.19 -12.27
CA PHE A 310 -9.54 3.58 -13.43
C PHE A 310 -10.47 3.48 -14.64
N ALA A 311 -11.72 3.07 -14.45
CA ALA A 311 -12.68 2.95 -15.53
C ALA A 311 -13.05 4.32 -16.12
N GLU A 312 -13.32 5.32 -15.29
CA GLU A 312 -13.64 6.69 -15.70
C GLU A 312 -12.49 7.35 -16.47
N ALA A 313 -11.25 7.07 -16.08
CA ALA A 313 -10.05 7.52 -16.79
C ALA A 313 -9.75 6.73 -18.07
N GLY A 314 -10.48 5.64 -18.35
CA GLY A 314 -10.23 4.77 -19.51
C GLY A 314 -8.94 3.95 -19.38
N LEU A 315 -8.51 3.65 -18.15
CA LEU A 315 -7.29 2.88 -17.85
C LEU A 315 -7.56 1.39 -17.68
N ALA A 316 -8.79 1.02 -17.34
CA ALA A 316 -9.20 -0.37 -17.16
C ALA A 316 -10.70 -0.55 -17.43
N ARG A 317 -11.11 -1.79 -17.62
CA ARG A 317 -12.50 -2.20 -17.51
C ARG A 317 -12.77 -2.79 -16.13
N VAL A 318 -14.00 -2.66 -15.65
CA VAL A 318 -14.40 -3.19 -14.33
C VAL A 318 -15.58 -4.15 -14.52
N CYS A 319 -15.57 -5.27 -13.82
CA CYS A 319 -16.70 -6.21 -13.77
C CYS A 319 -16.75 -6.97 -12.44
N ALA A 320 -17.84 -7.65 -12.17
CA ALA A 320 -17.94 -8.64 -11.11
C ALA A 320 -17.23 -9.95 -11.52
N ALA A 321 -16.89 -10.79 -10.53
CA ALA A 321 -16.13 -12.02 -10.77
C ALA A 321 -16.88 -13.02 -11.68
N ASP A 322 -18.19 -13.12 -11.54
CA ASP A 322 -19.08 -13.98 -12.35
C ASP A 322 -19.29 -13.46 -13.78
N GLU A 323 -18.89 -12.22 -14.06
CA GLU A 323 -19.02 -11.60 -15.39
C GLU A 323 -17.73 -11.67 -16.22
N LEU A 324 -16.64 -12.25 -15.71
CA LEU A 324 -15.33 -12.30 -16.38
C LEU A 324 -15.42 -12.74 -17.84
N ALA A 325 -16.15 -13.85 -18.11
CA ALA A 325 -16.28 -14.40 -19.45
C ALA A 325 -16.92 -13.43 -20.46
N ARG A 326 -17.80 -12.53 -20.01
CA ARG A 326 -18.50 -11.55 -20.87
C ARG A 326 -17.61 -10.33 -21.17
N HIS A 327 -16.66 -10.03 -20.30
CA HIS A 327 -15.88 -8.79 -20.35
C HIS A 327 -14.46 -8.97 -20.88
N ILE A 328 -13.90 -10.17 -20.81
CA ILE A 328 -12.48 -10.44 -21.10
C ILE A 328 -12.05 -10.02 -22.52
N ASP A 329 -12.92 -10.22 -23.53
CA ASP A 329 -12.61 -9.89 -24.91
C ASP A 329 -12.93 -8.41 -25.28
N ARG A 330 -13.35 -7.61 -24.30
CA ARG A 330 -13.79 -6.22 -24.48
C ARG A 330 -12.99 -5.23 -23.65
N VAL A 331 -11.79 -5.62 -23.22
CA VAL A 331 -10.92 -4.75 -22.42
C VAL A 331 -10.21 -3.77 -23.35
N PRO A 332 -10.34 -2.45 -23.11
CA PRO A 332 -9.68 -1.46 -23.95
C PRO A 332 -8.17 -1.42 -23.67
N VAL A 333 -7.41 -0.97 -24.66
CA VAL A 333 -6.05 -0.51 -24.43
C VAL A 333 -6.12 0.72 -23.51
N PRO A 334 -5.32 0.78 -22.42
CA PRO A 334 -5.38 1.89 -21.49
C PRO A 334 -5.00 3.21 -22.18
N ARG A 335 -5.72 4.27 -21.86
CA ARG A 335 -5.41 5.62 -22.36
C ARG A 335 -4.05 6.07 -21.85
N ALA A 336 -3.35 6.88 -22.63
CA ALA A 336 -2.16 7.57 -22.15
C ALA A 336 -2.53 8.49 -20.98
N HIS A 337 -1.68 8.54 -19.96
CA HIS A 337 -1.91 9.33 -18.76
C HIS A 337 -0.61 9.93 -18.22
N ASN A 338 -0.75 11.00 -17.43
CA ASN A 338 0.34 11.67 -16.71
C ASN A 338 0.20 11.53 -15.20
N ILE A 339 -0.50 10.47 -14.73
CA ILE A 339 -0.66 10.20 -13.30
C ILE A 339 0.72 10.00 -12.68
N ALA A 340 0.99 10.75 -11.61
CA ALA A 340 2.29 10.73 -10.94
C ALA A 340 2.56 9.39 -10.26
N CYS A 341 3.62 8.68 -10.69
CA CYS A 341 4.00 7.35 -10.18
C CYS A 341 5.39 7.30 -9.54
N GLU A 342 6.06 8.44 -9.40
CA GLU A 342 7.40 8.56 -8.78
C GLU A 342 7.32 8.90 -7.27
N GLY A 343 6.28 8.41 -6.59
CA GLY A 343 5.93 8.83 -5.23
C GLY A 343 7.02 8.56 -4.18
N ALA A 344 7.82 7.51 -4.33
CA ALA A 344 8.92 7.24 -3.40
C ALA A 344 10.02 8.32 -3.47
N ALA A 345 10.48 8.65 -4.68
CA ALA A 345 11.49 9.68 -4.92
C ALA A 345 10.98 11.06 -4.53
N GLN A 346 9.73 11.37 -4.88
CA GLN A 346 9.09 12.64 -4.54
C GLN A 346 8.92 12.79 -3.01
N THR A 347 8.50 11.73 -2.31
CA THR A 347 8.39 11.73 -0.84
C THR A 347 9.75 12.01 -0.19
N ALA A 348 10.80 11.31 -0.65
CA ALA A 348 12.15 11.51 -0.13
C ALA A 348 12.66 12.93 -0.35
N LYS A 349 12.35 13.54 -1.50
CA LYS A 349 12.66 14.96 -1.78
C LYS A 349 11.88 15.91 -0.87
N LEU A 350 10.60 15.61 -0.64
CA LEU A 350 9.74 16.43 0.21
C LEU A 350 10.21 16.45 1.67
N PHE A 351 10.83 15.38 2.18
CA PHE A 351 11.37 15.35 3.54
C PHE A 351 12.34 16.52 3.80
N GLU A 352 13.10 16.95 2.80
CA GLU A 352 14.03 18.05 2.91
C GLU A 352 13.36 19.39 3.31
N GLN A 353 12.07 19.58 2.99
CA GLN A 353 11.31 20.77 3.37
C GLN A 353 11.14 20.89 4.89
N TRP A 354 10.99 19.77 5.59
CA TRP A 354 10.85 19.73 7.05
C TRP A 354 12.19 19.56 7.79
N LEU A 355 13.24 19.17 7.08
CA LEU A 355 14.59 19.01 7.61
C LEU A 355 15.46 20.26 7.47
N SER A 356 15.07 21.19 6.59
CA SER A 356 15.73 22.49 6.47
C SER A 356 15.38 23.36 7.68
N PRO A 357 16.35 24.04 8.33
CA PRO A 357 16.01 25.02 9.34
C PRO A 357 15.08 26.08 8.74
N ILE A 358 13.91 26.28 9.36
CA ILE A 358 13.01 27.37 8.99
C ILE A 358 13.87 28.66 9.05
N PRO A 359 14.02 29.43 7.95
CA PRO A 359 14.67 30.72 8.06
C PRO A 359 13.89 31.53 9.08
N LEU A 360 14.54 31.90 10.19
CA LEU A 360 13.97 32.84 11.14
C LEU A 360 13.53 34.05 10.34
N PRO A 361 12.30 34.57 10.53
CA PRO A 361 11.88 35.77 9.86
C PRO A 361 12.89 36.87 10.23
N THR A 362 13.66 37.32 9.25
CA THR A 362 14.48 38.53 9.36
C THR A 362 13.51 39.70 9.39
N GLY A 363 12.92 39.93 10.56
CA GLY A 363 12.21 41.16 10.84
C GLY A 363 13.23 42.30 11.00
N PRO A 364 12.99 43.48 10.43
CA PRO A 364 13.84 44.60 10.72
C PRO A 364 13.71 45.02 12.20
N ILE A 365 14.88 45.27 12.81
CA ILE A 365 15.00 45.92 14.12
C ILE A 365 14.39 47.34 14.04
#